data_ca79f3202a3ce3554431b1ad2e27700c
#
_entry.id   ca79f3202a3ce3554431b1ad2e27700c
#
_cell.length_a   1.000
_cell.length_b   1.000
_cell.length_c   1.000
_cell.angle_alpha   90.00
_cell.angle_beta   90.00
_cell.angle_gamma   90.00
#
_symmetry.space_group_name_H-M   'P 1'
#
loop_
_entity.id
_entity.type
_entity.pdbx_description
1 polymer ?
#
loop_
_entity_poly.entity_id
_entity_poly.type
_entity_poly.pdbx_seq_one_letter_code
_entity_poly.pdbx_strand_id
1 'polypeptide(L)'
;MIKQKRGVGGLWALIVILMLSSGAFAAAQVNVLTQHNNLERTGANLHETVLTHENVNVKQFGMLFKRVVDDQVYGQPLYVSQVKVDGGLHDVVYVTTVNNSVYAFDANEASASGPIWHVNFGTPANLHDANFGCLDINGKMGIIGTPVIDRQSGTLYVVALTRAGGSFIQRLHALDLSTGADLPDSPVTIAAKDFDPLMQNQRPALLLANGMVYVGYASHCDKEPYHGFLMGYDAKTLRQTGVFNTSPTGMEASIWQSGQAPAVDAEGNLYLVTGNGSWDGEVNFSESFLRLSPQLKVLDWFTPTNHLQLDKDDADLNSSGATLIPGTNLVLGGGKQGVLYVLDKRHLGHLGDENALQDFQATKSHLHSLVYWQSDKWKSEGKGSLLYVWGQRDRARVFALKGDRLTETPVMTRPEVNQGHPGAMLSLSANGGREGILWAAIHATGDSWHESRPGILHAYDADNIEHELWNSLDDPGRDDCGNYSKMAPPTIANGKVYLASFGTENVGTGQFCVYGLLPDGDAPAAPAGLRAEVRDGVISLAWTEVQGARTYNVKSQNGNDAAWRTLATGLVSAAFTGITPYKGTSTFVVTAVNSNGESVPSQPVSVDLQKAAAVERSHAPMH
;
A
#
# COMPACT_ATOMS: atom_id res chain seq x y z
N MET A 1 -63.32 -47.92 46.68
CA MET A 1 -62.38 -47.71 47.78
C MET A 1 -61.01 -47.69 47.27
N ILE A 2 -60.30 -46.56 47.42
CA ILE A 2 -58.93 -46.43 47.78
C ILE A 2 -58.47 -45.01 47.37
N LYS A 3 -57.82 -44.36 48.34
CA LYS A 3 -57.55 -42.95 48.51
C LYS A 3 -56.59 -42.36 47.52
N GLN A 4 -56.93 -41.12 47.15
CA GLN A 4 -55.99 -40.12 46.62
C GLN A 4 -54.85 -39.76 47.63
N LYS A 5 -53.61 -39.61 47.12
CA LYS A 5 -52.58 -38.79 47.76
C LYS A 5 -52.15 -37.75 46.76
N ARG A 6 -52.35 -36.48 47.10
CA ARG A 6 -51.80 -35.28 46.45
C ARG A 6 -50.32 -35.19 46.74
N GLY A 7 -49.48 -35.03 45.70
CA GLY A 7 -48.08 -34.63 45.80
C GLY A 7 -47.96 -33.25 45.22
N VAL A 8 -47.47 -32.33 46.06
CA VAL A 8 -47.11 -30.94 45.66
C VAL A 8 -45.77 -30.98 44.97
N GLY A 9 -45.74 -30.68 43.66
CA GLY A 9 -44.53 -30.51 42.88
C GLY A 9 -44.19 -29.03 42.76
N GLY A 10 -43.11 -28.63 43.41
CA GLY A 10 -42.56 -27.27 43.27
C GLY A 10 -41.97 -27.03 41.90
N LEU A 11 -42.43 -25.98 41.27
CA LEU A 11 -41.94 -25.48 39.96
C LEU A 11 -40.67 -24.68 40.24
N TRP A 12 -39.49 -25.24 39.92
CA TRP A 12 -38.25 -24.48 39.85
C TRP A 12 -38.13 -23.79 38.49
N ALA A 13 -38.36 -22.48 38.44
CA ALA A 13 -38.09 -21.67 37.27
C ALA A 13 -36.58 -21.48 37.13
N LEU A 14 -35.97 -22.16 36.17
CA LEU A 14 -34.60 -21.89 35.75
C LEU A 14 -34.60 -20.59 34.94
N ILE A 15 -34.17 -19.48 35.56
CA ILE A 15 -33.86 -18.25 34.82
C ILE A 15 -32.49 -18.45 34.16
N VAL A 16 -32.49 -18.76 32.85
CA VAL A 16 -31.29 -18.68 32.00
C VAL A 16 -31.04 -17.21 31.67
N ILE A 17 -30.11 -16.58 32.40
CA ILE A 17 -29.61 -15.28 32.03
C ILE A 17 -28.71 -15.49 30.80
N LEU A 18 -29.23 -15.20 29.60
CA LEU A 18 -28.44 -15.03 28.40
C LEU A 18 -27.62 -13.74 28.59
N MET A 19 -26.38 -13.86 29.02
CA MET A 19 -25.40 -12.77 28.86
C MET A 19 -25.12 -12.63 27.37
N LEU A 20 -25.81 -11.72 26.72
CA LEU A 20 -25.38 -11.17 25.43
C LEU A 20 -24.09 -10.38 25.70
N SER A 21 -22.95 -11.05 25.59
CA SER A 21 -21.68 -10.37 25.42
C SER A 21 -21.75 -9.67 24.07
N SER A 22 -22.08 -8.39 24.07
CA SER A 22 -21.77 -7.50 22.96
C SER A 22 -20.24 -7.42 22.87
N GLY A 23 -19.62 -8.41 22.23
CA GLY A 23 -18.26 -8.30 21.79
C GLY A 23 -18.23 -7.15 20.79
N ALA A 24 -17.74 -5.99 21.21
CA ALA A 24 -17.29 -4.99 20.25
C ALA A 24 -16.24 -5.70 19.38
N PHE A 25 -16.61 -6.02 18.13
CA PHE A 25 -15.63 -6.44 17.14
C PHE A 25 -14.68 -5.24 16.97
N ALA A 26 -13.49 -5.33 17.55
CA ALA A 26 -12.43 -4.42 17.19
C ALA A 26 -12.29 -4.47 15.66
N ALA A 27 -12.44 -3.35 15.00
CA ALA A 27 -12.27 -3.28 13.56
C ALA A 27 -10.89 -3.89 13.23
N ALA A 28 -10.87 -4.85 12.33
CA ALA A 28 -9.62 -5.48 11.93
C ALA A 28 -8.70 -4.39 11.37
N GLN A 29 -7.50 -4.24 11.93
CA GLN A 29 -6.55 -3.26 11.44
C GLN A 29 -6.11 -3.62 10.03
N VAL A 30 -6.19 -2.63 9.14
CA VAL A 30 -5.83 -2.79 7.73
C VAL A 30 -4.31 -2.75 7.59
N ASN A 31 -3.79 -3.55 6.67
CA ASN A 31 -2.41 -3.47 6.20
C ASN A 31 -2.43 -3.19 4.69
N VAL A 32 -1.49 -2.40 4.21
CA VAL A 32 -1.23 -2.18 2.77
C VAL A 32 0.18 -2.70 2.49
N LEU A 33 0.25 -3.95 2.04
CA LEU A 33 1.49 -4.73 1.94
C LEU A 33 2.09 -4.74 0.53
N THR A 34 1.33 -4.26 -0.44
CA THR A 34 1.67 -4.28 -1.87
C THR A 34 1.05 -3.06 -2.57
N GLN A 35 1.61 -2.69 -3.68
CA GLN A 35 1.09 -1.62 -4.53
C GLN A 35 -0.36 -1.91 -4.95
N HIS A 36 -1.24 -0.88 -4.97
CA HIS A 36 -2.67 -0.97 -5.29
C HIS A 36 -3.46 -1.95 -4.38
N ASN A 37 -3.05 -2.05 -3.11
CA ASN A 37 -3.73 -2.69 -1.97
C ASN A 37 -3.84 -4.22 -2.01
N ASN A 38 -4.06 -4.86 -3.15
CA ASN A 38 -4.29 -6.31 -3.26
C ASN A 38 -3.62 -6.93 -4.50
N LEU A 39 -3.69 -8.25 -4.63
CA LEU A 39 -3.07 -8.97 -5.74
C LEU A 39 -3.82 -8.78 -7.06
N GLU A 40 -5.11 -8.47 -7.03
CA GLU A 40 -5.92 -8.14 -8.21
C GLU A 40 -5.66 -6.72 -8.75
N ARG A 41 -4.97 -5.87 -7.98
CA ARG A 41 -4.64 -4.48 -8.32
C ARG A 41 -5.86 -3.57 -8.45
N THR A 42 -6.86 -3.76 -7.57
CA THR A 42 -8.10 -2.95 -7.61
C THR A 42 -7.93 -1.51 -7.15
N GLY A 43 -6.86 -1.18 -6.42
CA GLY A 43 -6.61 0.16 -5.87
C GLY A 43 -7.52 0.56 -4.72
N ALA A 44 -8.27 -0.38 -4.13
CA ALA A 44 -9.29 -0.09 -3.12
C ALA A 44 -8.98 -0.74 -1.76
N ASN A 45 -9.03 0.06 -0.69
CA ASN A 45 -9.13 -0.41 0.69
C ASN A 45 -10.61 -0.48 1.09
N LEU A 46 -11.17 -1.66 1.22
CA LEU A 46 -12.57 -1.90 1.56
C LEU A 46 -12.85 -2.03 3.07
N HIS A 47 -11.88 -1.77 3.91
CA HIS A 47 -11.97 -1.91 5.37
C HIS A 47 -11.75 -0.57 6.09
N GLU A 48 -11.88 0.56 5.40
CA GLU A 48 -11.81 1.89 6.00
C GLU A 48 -13.14 2.22 6.69
N THR A 49 -13.09 2.48 7.99
CA THR A 49 -14.27 2.74 8.81
C THR A 49 -14.22 4.08 9.54
N VAL A 50 -13.12 4.82 9.39
CA VAL A 50 -12.89 6.08 10.09
C VAL A 50 -13.17 7.27 9.19
N LEU A 51 -12.65 7.25 7.96
CA LEU A 51 -12.87 8.32 6.97
C LEU A 51 -14.22 8.12 6.28
N THR A 52 -15.07 9.14 6.31
CA THR A 52 -16.43 9.14 5.78
C THR A 52 -16.69 10.40 4.94
N HIS A 53 -17.75 10.41 4.15
CA HIS A 53 -18.18 11.59 3.41
C HIS A 53 -18.47 12.79 4.33
N GLU A 54 -18.90 12.54 5.57
CA GLU A 54 -19.23 13.58 6.53
C GLU A 54 -17.98 14.26 7.13
N ASN A 55 -16.91 13.50 7.40
CA ASN A 55 -15.75 13.99 8.16
C ASN A 55 -14.52 14.32 7.31
N VAL A 56 -14.50 13.92 6.01
CA VAL A 56 -13.49 14.37 5.06
C VAL A 56 -13.89 15.70 4.46
N ASN A 57 -13.56 16.77 5.17
CA ASN A 57 -13.83 18.17 4.77
C ASN A 57 -12.77 19.10 5.37
N VAL A 58 -12.62 20.32 4.89
CA VAL A 58 -11.56 21.27 5.26
C VAL A 58 -11.50 21.60 6.75
N LYS A 59 -12.60 21.43 7.51
CA LYS A 59 -12.64 21.72 8.95
C LYS A 59 -12.18 20.55 9.81
N GLN A 60 -12.40 19.31 9.35
CA GLN A 60 -12.20 18.10 10.14
C GLN A 60 -11.08 17.19 9.62
N PHE A 61 -10.61 17.41 8.38
CA PHE A 61 -9.59 16.61 7.74
C PHE A 61 -8.47 17.49 7.18
N GLY A 62 -7.23 17.03 7.31
CA GLY A 62 -6.06 17.72 6.79
C GLY A 62 -4.75 17.04 7.17
N MET A 63 -3.63 17.72 6.92
CA MET A 63 -2.31 17.20 7.24
C MET A 63 -2.10 17.17 8.76
N LEU A 64 -1.77 15.98 9.28
CA LEU A 64 -1.41 15.76 10.67
C LEU A 64 0.09 16.03 10.90
N PHE A 65 0.92 15.55 9.99
CA PHE A 65 2.37 15.79 9.99
C PHE A 65 3.00 15.38 8.66
N LYS A 66 4.25 15.78 8.46
CA LYS A 66 5.09 15.35 7.35
C LYS A 66 6.48 14.94 7.84
N ARG A 67 7.16 14.08 7.05
CA ARG A 67 8.52 13.61 7.30
C ARG A 67 9.37 13.90 6.08
N VAL A 68 10.50 14.56 6.30
CA VAL A 68 11.52 14.77 5.26
C VAL A 68 12.34 13.49 5.13
N VAL A 69 12.60 13.09 3.90
CA VAL A 69 13.50 12.00 3.52
C VAL A 69 14.61 12.54 2.60
N ASP A 70 15.62 11.74 2.36
CA ASP A 70 16.86 12.17 1.72
C ASP A 70 16.79 12.41 0.21
N ASP A 71 15.71 11.97 -0.45
CA ASP A 71 15.46 12.25 -1.89
C ASP A 71 14.02 11.85 -2.29
N GLN A 72 13.69 11.97 -3.57
CA GLN A 72 12.37 11.71 -4.16
C GLN A 72 11.84 10.31 -3.84
N VAL A 73 10.53 10.24 -3.59
CA VAL A 73 9.79 9.01 -3.28
C VAL A 73 8.95 8.62 -4.50
N TYR A 74 9.37 7.62 -5.27
CA TYR A 74 8.62 7.08 -6.42
C TYR A 74 7.73 5.90 -6.07
N GLY A 75 8.07 5.17 -5.01
CA GLY A 75 7.29 4.03 -4.53
C GLY A 75 6.05 4.46 -3.75
N GLN A 76 4.97 3.69 -3.84
CA GLN A 76 3.82 3.86 -2.96
C GLN A 76 4.24 3.56 -1.51
N PRO A 77 3.94 4.44 -0.52
CA PRO A 77 4.16 4.13 0.89
C PRO A 77 3.40 2.86 1.30
N LEU A 78 4.03 1.94 2.01
CA LEU A 78 3.39 0.72 2.51
C LEU A 78 3.11 0.84 4.00
N TYR A 79 2.01 0.24 4.47
CA TYR A 79 1.57 0.35 5.85
C TYR A 79 1.38 -1.01 6.50
N VAL A 80 1.95 -1.19 7.70
CA VAL A 80 1.79 -2.39 8.52
C VAL A 80 1.38 -2.01 9.93
N SER A 81 0.25 -2.54 10.38
CA SER A 81 -0.21 -2.35 11.74
C SER A 81 0.51 -3.30 12.71
N GLN A 82 0.69 -2.85 13.95
CA GLN A 82 1.17 -3.66 15.08
C GLN A 82 2.47 -4.41 14.77
N VAL A 83 3.46 -3.73 14.22
CA VAL A 83 4.83 -4.24 14.06
C VAL A 83 5.51 -4.20 15.43
N LYS A 84 6.13 -5.29 15.82
CA LYS A 84 6.88 -5.36 17.08
C LYS A 84 8.26 -4.71 16.89
N VAL A 85 8.47 -3.55 17.50
CA VAL A 85 9.74 -2.82 17.49
C VAL A 85 10.19 -2.57 18.91
N ASP A 86 11.40 -2.90 19.25
CA ASP A 86 11.99 -2.66 20.58
C ASP A 86 11.14 -3.15 21.76
N GLY A 87 10.35 -4.21 21.54
CA GLY A 87 9.45 -4.77 22.54
C GLY A 87 8.07 -4.10 22.61
N GLY A 88 7.83 -3.02 21.85
CA GLY A 88 6.53 -2.37 21.68
C GLY A 88 5.81 -2.81 20.40
N LEU A 89 4.57 -2.36 20.23
CA LEU A 89 3.77 -2.52 19.01
C LEU A 89 3.53 -1.15 18.38
N HIS A 90 3.90 -1.01 17.13
CA HIS A 90 3.81 0.24 16.37
C HIS A 90 3.08 0.01 15.06
N ASP A 91 2.29 0.99 14.65
CA ASP A 91 1.80 1.06 13.29
C ASP A 91 2.87 1.75 12.45
N VAL A 92 3.37 1.10 11.40
CA VAL A 92 4.57 1.54 10.69
C VAL A 92 4.29 1.81 9.22
N VAL A 93 4.79 2.95 8.74
CA VAL A 93 4.83 3.30 7.31
C VAL A 93 6.25 3.13 6.78
N TYR A 94 6.38 2.37 5.70
CA TYR A 94 7.65 2.15 5.01
C TYR A 94 7.71 3.00 3.76
N VAL A 95 8.79 3.78 3.62
CA VAL A 95 9.02 4.73 2.52
C VAL A 95 10.40 4.47 1.92
N THR A 96 10.50 4.45 0.60
CA THR A 96 11.76 4.25 -0.13
C THR A 96 12.09 5.46 -0.99
N THR A 97 13.38 5.75 -1.17
CA THR A 97 13.83 6.88 -1.98
C THR A 97 14.77 6.47 -3.10
N VAL A 98 14.86 7.30 -4.12
CA VAL A 98 15.83 7.14 -5.21
C VAL A 98 17.30 7.25 -4.75
N ASN A 99 17.55 7.65 -3.50
CA ASN A 99 18.88 7.64 -2.88
C ASN A 99 19.24 6.28 -2.24
N ASN A 100 18.55 5.19 -2.59
CA ASN A 100 18.73 3.85 -2.02
C ASN A 100 18.44 3.77 -0.51
N SER A 101 17.57 4.63 0.01
CA SER A 101 17.17 4.60 1.40
C SER A 101 15.81 3.93 1.59
N VAL A 102 15.68 3.21 2.72
CA VAL A 102 14.41 2.69 3.24
C VAL A 102 14.21 3.23 4.64
N TYR A 103 13.06 3.82 4.88
CA TYR A 103 12.65 4.38 6.16
C TYR A 103 11.46 3.63 6.70
N ALA A 104 11.43 3.44 8.03
CA ALA A 104 10.24 3.04 8.79
C ALA A 104 9.87 4.17 9.74
N PHE A 105 8.67 4.70 9.59
CA PHE A 105 8.13 5.76 10.46
C PHE A 105 6.95 5.25 11.27
N ASP A 106 6.83 5.71 12.52
CA ASP A 106 5.60 5.52 13.28
C ASP A 106 4.46 6.31 12.62
N ALA A 107 3.38 5.62 12.30
CA ALA A 107 2.21 6.19 11.63
C ALA A 107 1.34 7.07 12.54
N ASN A 108 1.54 6.98 13.85
CA ASN A 108 0.68 7.62 14.86
C ASN A 108 1.40 8.71 15.65
N GLU A 109 2.73 8.74 15.68
CA GLU A 109 3.49 9.66 16.52
C GLU A 109 3.94 10.90 15.74
N ALA A 110 3.09 11.93 15.69
CA ALA A 110 3.40 13.20 15.03
C ALA A 110 4.62 13.92 15.63
N SER A 111 4.88 13.72 16.94
CA SER A 111 5.99 14.35 17.68
C SER A 111 7.33 13.66 17.50
N ALA A 112 7.39 12.47 16.85
CA ALA A 112 8.65 11.77 16.60
C ALA A 112 9.61 12.63 15.77
N SER A 113 10.85 12.75 16.25
CA SER A 113 11.89 13.57 15.60
C SER A 113 12.53 12.89 14.38
N GLY A 114 12.31 11.58 14.16
CA GLY A 114 12.91 10.80 13.11
C GLY A 114 12.18 9.47 12.85
N PRO A 115 12.75 8.63 11.95
CA PRO A 115 12.23 7.29 11.71
C PRO A 115 12.49 6.36 12.90
N ILE A 116 11.71 5.28 13.00
CA ILE A 116 11.97 4.15 13.87
C ILE A 116 13.33 3.53 13.51
N TRP A 117 13.53 3.30 12.20
CA TRP A 117 14.82 2.91 11.65
C TRP A 117 14.98 3.45 10.21
N HIS A 118 16.23 3.55 9.78
CA HIS A 118 16.62 3.96 8.43
C HIS A 118 17.83 3.14 8.00
N VAL A 119 17.81 2.65 6.78
CA VAL A 119 18.94 1.98 6.12
C VAL A 119 19.18 2.59 4.74
N ASN A 120 20.44 2.62 4.31
CA ASN A 120 20.82 3.08 2.98
C ASN A 120 21.80 2.08 2.36
N PHE A 121 21.54 1.65 1.13
CA PHE A 121 22.30 0.60 0.43
C PHE A 121 23.51 1.11 -0.36
N GLY A 122 23.85 2.39 -0.19
CA GLY A 122 25.01 3.01 -0.85
C GLY A 122 24.64 3.87 -2.05
N THR A 123 25.66 4.33 -2.77
CA THR A 123 25.51 5.30 -3.85
C THR A 123 24.64 4.77 -4.97
N PRO A 124 23.52 5.42 -5.32
CA PRO A 124 22.69 5.04 -6.45
C PRO A 124 23.36 5.38 -7.79
N ALA A 125 22.86 4.79 -8.87
CA ALA A 125 23.09 5.33 -10.20
C ALA A 125 22.40 6.70 -10.37
N ASN A 126 22.81 7.46 -11.37
CA ASN A 126 22.16 8.72 -11.75
C ASN A 126 22.11 8.88 -13.28
N LEU A 127 21.34 9.84 -13.77
CA LEU A 127 21.14 10.09 -15.20
C LEU A 127 22.46 10.33 -15.98
N HIS A 128 23.47 10.90 -15.34
CA HIS A 128 24.75 11.21 -15.98
C HIS A 128 25.61 9.96 -16.18
N ASP A 129 25.43 8.94 -15.35
CA ASP A 129 26.20 7.69 -15.44
C ASP A 129 25.95 6.94 -16.75
N ALA A 130 24.73 7.03 -17.27
CA ALA A 130 24.31 6.29 -18.44
C ALA A 130 24.27 7.13 -19.72
N ASN A 131 24.33 8.44 -19.58
CA ASN A 131 24.12 9.38 -20.69
C ASN A 131 22.83 9.08 -21.51
N PHE A 132 21.75 8.70 -20.79
CA PHE A 132 20.51 8.29 -21.42
C PHE A 132 19.80 9.40 -22.18
N GLY A 133 20.03 10.67 -21.81
CA GLY A 133 19.25 11.78 -22.34
C GLY A 133 17.78 11.78 -21.91
N CYS A 134 17.45 10.93 -20.94
CA CYS A 134 16.09 10.69 -20.43
C CYS A 134 15.90 11.46 -19.11
N LEU A 135 14.78 12.15 -18.97
CA LEU A 135 14.42 12.92 -17.77
C LEU A 135 13.16 12.37 -17.05
N ASP A 136 12.69 11.20 -17.40
CA ASP A 136 11.51 10.60 -16.77
C ASP A 136 11.71 10.36 -15.28
N ILE A 137 12.94 10.05 -14.88
CA ILE A 137 13.38 10.02 -13.50
C ILE A 137 14.49 11.04 -13.36
N ASN A 138 14.27 12.09 -12.61
CA ASN A 138 15.24 13.16 -12.41
C ASN A 138 16.25 12.82 -11.30
N GLY A 139 17.53 13.00 -11.58
CA GLY A 139 18.59 12.86 -10.58
C GLY A 139 19.01 11.41 -10.34
N LYS A 140 18.77 10.91 -9.13
CA LYS A 140 19.20 9.56 -8.72
C LYS A 140 18.22 8.48 -9.18
N MET A 141 18.77 7.26 -9.38
CA MET A 141 18.03 6.09 -9.85
C MET A 141 18.34 4.87 -8.96
N GLY A 142 18.09 4.99 -7.67
CA GLY A 142 18.29 3.92 -6.71
C GLY A 142 17.08 3.00 -6.61
N ILE A 143 16.23 3.18 -5.58
CA ILE A 143 14.98 2.44 -5.41
C ILE A 143 13.87 3.23 -6.09
N ILE A 144 13.26 2.65 -7.13
CA ILE A 144 12.19 3.29 -7.91
C ILE A 144 10.88 2.52 -7.78
N GLY A 145 10.92 1.19 -7.89
CA GLY A 145 9.74 0.34 -7.73
C GLY A 145 9.25 0.29 -6.27
N THR A 146 7.93 0.19 -6.08
CA THR A 146 7.34 -0.02 -4.76
C THR A 146 7.79 -1.37 -4.20
N PRO A 147 8.24 -1.45 -2.93
CA PRO A 147 8.55 -2.70 -2.24
C PRO A 147 7.32 -3.61 -2.09
N VAL A 148 7.53 -4.81 -1.55
CA VAL A 148 6.44 -5.69 -1.12
C VAL A 148 6.75 -6.27 0.26
N ILE A 149 5.71 -6.51 1.05
CA ILE A 149 5.85 -6.97 2.44
C ILE A 149 5.20 -8.33 2.61
N ASP A 150 5.94 -9.27 3.21
CA ASP A 150 5.39 -10.48 3.81
C ASP A 150 5.14 -10.23 5.30
N ARG A 151 3.89 -9.99 5.65
CA ARG A 151 3.48 -9.77 7.05
C ARG A 151 3.69 -11.03 7.91
N GLN A 152 3.60 -12.22 7.32
CA GLN A 152 3.71 -13.48 8.04
C GLN A 152 5.16 -13.75 8.48
N SER A 153 6.13 -13.52 7.61
CA SER A 153 7.55 -13.67 7.94
C SER A 153 8.14 -12.41 8.57
N GLY A 154 7.43 -11.27 8.53
CA GLY A 154 7.96 -9.98 8.98
C GLY A 154 9.03 -9.41 8.06
N THR A 155 8.91 -9.62 6.75
CA THR A 155 9.95 -9.27 5.77
C THR A 155 9.48 -8.21 4.78
N LEU A 156 10.31 -7.20 4.52
CA LEU A 156 10.17 -6.26 3.42
C LEU A 156 11.18 -6.60 2.32
N TYR A 157 10.68 -6.79 1.09
CA TYR A 157 11.53 -7.01 -0.09
C TYR A 157 11.63 -5.73 -0.90
N VAL A 158 12.87 -5.38 -1.30
CA VAL A 158 13.15 -4.16 -2.08
C VAL A 158 14.33 -4.37 -3.02
N VAL A 159 14.29 -3.75 -4.19
CA VAL A 159 15.42 -3.75 -5.14
C VAL A 159 16.09 -2.39 -5.13
N ALA A 160 17.42 -2.40 -5.04
CA ALA A 160 18.26 -1.20 -5.08
C ALA A 160 19.29 -1.29 -6.21
N LEU A 161 19.38 -0.21 -7.01
CA LEU A 161 20.43 -0.03 -8.01
C LEU A 161 21.58 0.76 -7.39
N THR A 162 22.74 0.14 -7.24
CA THR A 162 23.93 0.72 -6.62
C THR A 162 25.09 0.86 -7.60
N ARG A 163 25.88 1.90 -7.41
CA ARG A 163 27.16 2.11 -8.09
C ARG A 163 28.29 1.69 -7.17
N ALA A 164 29.07 0.69 -7.56
CA ALA A 164 30.21 0.19 -6.79
C ALA A 164 31.44 0.01 -7.68
N GLY A 165 32.55 0.72 -7.39
CA GLY A 165 33.82 0.57 -8.10
C GLY A 165 33.74 0.83 -9.62
N GLY A 166 32.82 1.69 -10.08
CA GLY A 166 32.59 1.96 -11.50
C GLY A 166 31.63 1.00 -12.22
N SER A 167 31.13 -0.03 -11.52
CA SER A 167 30.10 -0.96 -12.01
C SER A 167 28.75 -0.63 -11.39
N PHE A 168 27.67 -1.04 -12.07
CA PHE A 168 26.31 -0.93 -11.59
C PHE A 168 25.81 -2.32 -11.20
N ILE A 169 25.11 -2.40 -10.08
CA ILE A 169 24.63 -3.66 -9.53
C ILE A 169 23.21 -3.45 -8.99
N GLN A 170 22.29 -4.28 -9.44
CA GLN A 170 20.97 -4.38 -8.83
C GLN A 170 20.95 -5.54 -7.84
N ARG A 171 20.39 -5.28 -6.64
CA ARG A 171 20.27 -6.28 -5.59
C ARG A 171 18.85 -6.34 -5.06
N LEU A 172 18.37 -7.56 -4.85
CA LEU A 172 17.15 -7.81 -4.09
C LEU A 172 17.53 -7.98 -2.62
N HIS A 173 17.00 -7.10 -1.78
CA HIS A 173 17.13 -7.14 -0.33
C HIS A 173 15.88 -7.73 0.30
N ALA A 174 16.03 -8.48 1.39
CA ALA A 174 14.99 -8.95 2.28
C ALA A 174 15.28 -8.39 3.68
N LEU A 175 14.50 -7.42 4.13
CA LEU A 175 14.73 -6.69 5.38
C LEU A 175 13.76 -7.14 6.46
N ASP A 176 14.25 -7.26 7.68
CA ASP A 176 13.41 -7.39 8.86
C ASP A 176 12.60 -6.11 9.08
N LEU A 177 11.28 -6.25 9.21
CA LEU A 177 10.35 -5.11 9.36
C LEU A 177 10.61 -4.27 10.62
N SER A 178 11.15 -4.88 11.66
CA SER A 178 11.34 -4.23 12.96
C SER A 178 12.65 -3.45 13.07
N THR A 179 13.66 -3.84 12.28
CA THR A 179 15.03 -3.32 12.43
C THR A 179 15.61 -2.73 11.15
N GLY A 180 15.06 -3.08 9.97
CA GLY A 180 15.63 -2.73 8.68
C GLY A 180 16.91 -3.50 8.31
N ALA A 181 17.32 -4.47 9.12
CA ALA A 181 18.51 -5.29 8.84
C ALA A 181 18.23 -6.30 7.72
N ASP A 182 19.22 -6.53 6.85
CA ASP A 182 19.17 -7.64 5.90
C ASP A 182 19.05 -8.98 6.64
N LEU A 183 18.11 -9.82 6.20
CA LEU A 183 17.94 -11.18 6.69
C LEU A 183 19.09 -12.08 6.19
N PRO A 184 19.29 -13.28 6.78
CA PRO A 184 20.21 -14.26 6.23
C PRO A 184 19.97 -14.52 4.74
N ASP A 185 21.03 -14.70 3.96
CA ASP A 185 21.04 -14.85 2.50
C ASP A 185 20.66 -13.56 1.71
N SER A 186 20.42 -12.45 2.37
CA SER A 186 20.19 -11.13 1.77
C SER A 186 21.45 -10.24 1.89
N PRO A 187 21.74 -9.39 0.87
CA PRO A 187 21.07 -9.30 -0.42
C PRO A 187 21.60 -10.30 -1.46
N VAL A 188 20.81 -10.56 -2.51
CA VAL A 188 21.26 -11.31 -3.69
C VAL A 188 21.42 -10.38 -4.91
N THR A 189 22.45 -10.64 -5.71
CA THR A 189 22.65 -9.91 -6.97
C THR A 189 21.68 -10.41 -8.02
N ILE A 190 20.98 -9.49 -8.68
CA ILE A 190 20.08 -9.79 -9.78
C ILE A 190 20.89 -9.92 -11.06
N ALA A 191 20.74 -11.03 -11.75
CA ALA A 191 21.41 -11.29 -13.01
C ALA A 191 20.60 -12.24 -13.89
N ALA A 192 20.69 -12.07 -15.19
CA ALA A 192 20.18 -12.98 -16.19
C ALA A 192 21.03 -12.87 -17.48
N LYS A 193 20.82 -13.78 -18.42
CA LYS A 193 21.38 -13.61 -19.77
C LYS A 193 20.76 -12.36 -20.40
N ASP A 194 21.58 -11.55 -21.06
CA ASP A 194 21.21 -10.30 -21.73
C ASP A 194 20.62 -9.20 -20.80
N PHE A 195 20.83 -9.32 -19.48
CA PHE A 195 20.44 -8.32 -18.48
C PHE A 195 21.59 -7.36 -18.17
N ASP A 196 21.39 -6.07 -18.45
CA ASP A 196 22.29 -5.01 -18.04
C ASP A 196 21.67 -4.25 -16.85
N PRO A 197 22.28 -4.24 -15.65
CA PRO A 197 21.69 -3.61 -14.48
C PRO A 197 21.50 -2.09 -14.58
N LEU A 198 22.20 -1.41 -15.51
CA LEU A 198 22.01 0.03 -15.73
C LEU A 198 20.90 0.32 -16.75
N MET A 199 20.77 -0.53 -17.78
CA MET A 199 19.79 -0.33 -18.85
C MET A 199 18.37 -0.73 -18.42
N GLN A 200 18.23 -1.79 -17.62
CA GLN A 200 16.93 -2.25 -17.12
C GLN A 200 16.48 -1.46 -15.91
N ASN A 201 15.36 -0.76 -16.05
CA ASN A 201 14.74 0.03 -14.99
C ASN A 201 13.80 -0.85 -14.13
N GLN A 202 14.10 -1.01 -12.86
CA GLN A 202 13.20 -1.70 -11.93
C GLN A 202 12.06 -0.74 -11.52
N ARG A 203 11.16 -0.43 -12.48
CA ARG A 203 10.05 0.50 -12.26
C ARG A 203 8.79 -0.17 -11.71
N PRO A 204 8.37 -1.37 -12.17
CA PRO A 204 7.21 -2.06 -11.59
C PRO A 204 7.39 -2.31 -10.11
N ALA A 205 6.32 -2.26 -9.35
CA ALA A 205 6.32 -2.70 -7.97
C ALA A 205 6.70 -4.19 -7.88
N LEU A 206 7.31 -4.59 -6.79
CA LEU A 206 7.55 -5.99 -6.49
C LEU A 206 6.23 -6.70 -6.22
N LEU A 207 6.16 -7.98 -6.59
CA LEU A 207 5.03 -8.85 -6.31
C LEU A 207 5.47 -10.00 -5.41
N LEU A 208 4.76 -10.20 -4.31
CA LEU A 208 4.88 -11.40 -3.47
C LEU A 208 3.64 -12.28 -3.70
N ALA A 209 3.84 -13.43 -4.30
CA ALA A 209 2.80 -14.44 -4.52
C ALA A 209 3.43 -15.83 -4.65
N ASN A 210 2.66 -16.89 -4.41
CA ASN A 210 3.11 -18.27 -4.59
C ASN A 210 4.39 -18.65 -3.81
N GLY A 211 4.70 -17.94 -2.71
CA GLY A 211 5.95 -18.10 -1.97
C GLY A 211 7.18 -17.54 -2.69
N MET A 212 6.99 -16.70 -3.69
CA MET A 212 8.03 -16.09 -4.51
C MET A 212 7.89 -14.57 -4.56
N VAL A 213 9.04 -13.88 -4.66
CA VAL A 213 9.14 -12.47 -5.00
C VAL A 213 9.42 -12.36 -6.50
N TYR A 214 8.55 -11.65 -7.22
CA TYR A 214 8.74 -11.38 -8.64
C TYR A 214 9.19 -9.94 -8.84
N VAL A 215 10.21 -9.77 -9.67
CA VAL A 215 10.85 -8.48 -9.99
C VAL A 215 10.69 -8.21 -11.47
N GLY A 216 9.94 -7.17 -11.82
CA GLY A 216 9.70 -6.74 -13.20
C GLY A 216 10.68 -5.64 -13.64
N TYR A 217 10.94 -5.56 -14.95
CA TYR A 217 11.87 -4.58 -15.52
C TYR A 217 11.32 -3.90 -16.75
N ALA A 218 11.56 -2.59 -16.80
CA ALA A 218 11.34 -1.70 -17.92
C ALA A 218 12.66 -1.16 -18.49
N SER A 219 12.56 -0.14 -19.32
CA SER A 219 13.66 0.65 -19.86
C SER A 219 13.80 2.01 -19.16
N HIS A 220 14.78 2.79 -19.60
CA HIS A 220 14.89 4.23 -19.38
C HIS A 220 14.66 4.96 -20.72
N CYS A 221 13.40 5.44 -20.97
CA CYS A 221 13.00 6.11 -22.22
C CYS A 221 13.42 5.31 -23.46
N ASP A 222 13.15 4.03 -23.47
CA ASP A 222 13.46 3.08 -24.56
C ASP A 222 14.91 3.15 -25.09
N LYS A 223 15.84 3.46 -24.18
CA LYS A 223 17.26 3.46 -24.52
C LYS A 223 17.75 2.03 -24.72
N GLU A 224 18.03 1.70 -25.96
CA GLU A 224 18.58 0.40 -26.35
C GLU A 224 20.07 0.22 -25.97
N PRO A 225 20.56 -1.02 -25.80
CA PRO A 225 19.79 -2.28 -25.85
C PRO A 225 19.13 -2.63 -24.51
N TYR A 226 17.87 -3.04 -24.51
CA TYR A 226 17.19 -3.55 -23.33
C TYR A 226 16.16 -4.63 -23.70
N HIS A 227 15.68 -5.35 -22.69
CA HIS A 227 14.56 -6.28 -22.75
C HIS A 227 13.63 -6.06 -21.57
N GLY A 228 12.37 -6.38 -21.70
CA GLY A 228 11.52 -6.59 -20.53
C GLY A 228 11.88 -7.91 -19.85
N PHE A 229 11.91 -7.90 -18.51
CA PHE A 229 12.14 -9.11 -17.71
C PHE A 229 11.10 -9.22 -16.61
N LEU A 230 10.72 -10.47 -16.29
CA LEU A 230 10.12 -10.81 -15.02
C LEU A 230 10.94 -11.95 -14.40
N MET A 231 11.50 -11.71 -13.22
CA MET A 231 12.37 -12.66 -12.53
C MET A 231 11.74 -13.12 -11.22
N GLY A 232 11.70 -14.42 -10.98
CA GLY A 232 11.16 -15.02 -9.75
C GLY A 232 12.27 -15.44 -8.79
N TYR A 233 12.09 -15.11 -7.52
CA TYR A 233 12.98 -15.48 -6.42
C TYR A 233 12.18 -16.17 -5.32
N ASP A 234 12.68 -17.30 -4.80
CA ASP A 234 12.09 -17.92 -3.61
C ASP A 234 12.12 -16.93 -2.44
N ALA A 235 10.97 -16.66 -1.82
CA ALA A 235 10.84 -15.60 -0.82
C ALA A 235 11.65 -15.86 0.46
N LYS A 236 11.99 -17.12 0.77
CA LYS A 236 12.74 -17.49 1.99
C LYS A 236 14.24 -17.50 1.79
N THR A 237 14.68 -17.96 0.62
CA THR A 237 16.10 -18.21 0.34
C THR A 237 16.71 -17.20 -0.64
N LEU A 238 15.88 -16.33 -1.23
CA LEU A 238 16.23 -15.41 -2.32
C LEU A 238 16.90 -16.07 -3.53
N ARG A 239 16.84 -17.39 -3.63
CA ARG A 239 17.36 -18.12 -4.79
C ARG A 239 16.49 -17.82 -6.02
N GLN A 240 17.10 -17.41 -7.12
CA GLN A 240 16.40 -17.21 -8.40
C GLN A 240 15.80 -18.54 -8.87
N THR A 241 14.50 -18.56 -9.15
CA THR A 241 13.73 -19.75 -9.54
C THR A 241 13.32 -19.72 -11.01
N GLY A 242 13.31 -18.55 -11.64
CA GLY A 242 12.93 -18.40 -13.03
C GLY A 242 13.25 -17.03 -13.58
N VAL A 243 13.40 -16.95 -14.89
CA VAL A 243 13.56 -15.72 -15.67
C VAL A 243 12.65 -15.83 -16.89
N PHE A 244 11.80 -14.85 -17.07
CA PHE A 244 11.04 -14.63 -18.30
C PHE A 244 11.59 -13.36 -18.96
N ASN A 245 12.12 -13.51 -20.18
CA ASN A 245 12.49 -12.41 -21.05
C ASN A 245 11.36 -12.26 -22.07
N THR A 246 10.82 -11.05 -22.21
CA THR A 246 9.66 -10.75 -23.06
C THR A 246 9.99 -10.72 -24.54
N SER A 247 11.29 -10.59 -24.89
CA SER A 247 11.77 -10.47 -26.27
C SER A 247 13.12 -11.20 -26.49
N PRO A 248 13.21 -12.52 -26.21
CA PRO A 248 14.49 -13.26 -26.14
C PRO A 248 15.23 -13.38 -27.47
N THR A 249 14.57 -13.22 -28.60
CA THR A 249 15.17 -13.22 -29.96
C THR A 249 15.03 -11.88 -30.68
N GLY A 250 14.47 -10.89 -29.97
CA GLY A 250 14.27 -9.52 -30.42
C GLY A 250 14.86 -8.51 -29.44
N MET A 251 14.17 -7.39 -29.25
CA MET A 251 14.57 -6.27 -28.38
C MET A 251 13.35 -5.69 -27.69
N GLU A 252 13.57 -4.92 -26.59
CA GLU A 252 12.57 -4.10 -25.93
C GLU A 252 11.46 -4.91 -25.22
N ALA A 253 10.17 -4.60 -25.44
CA ALA A 253 9.01 -5.23 -24.81
C ALA A 253 9.00 -5.07 -23.28
N SER A 254 9.22 -3.84 -22.80
CA SER A 254 9.32 -3.50 -21.38
C SER A 254 8.09 -3.90 -20.57
N ILE A 255 8.30 -4.17 -19.27
CA ILE A 255 7.22 -4.27 -18.28
C ILE A 255 7.28 -3.00 -17.43
N TRP A 256 6.64 -1.92 -17.88
CA TRP A 256 6.66 -0.62 -17.20
C TRP A 256 5.46 -0.42 -16.27
N GLN A 257 4.25 -0.56 -16.80
CA GLN A 257 2.96 -0.54 -16.10
C GLN A 257 2.77 0.67 -15.13
N SER A 258 3.42 1.81 -15.41
CA SER A 258 3.41 2.99 -14.53
C SER A 258 3.72 2.69 -13.07
N GLY A 259 4.52 1.67 -12.82
CA GLY A 259 4.89 1.23 -11.49
C GLY A 259 3.94 0.21 -10.86
N GLN A 260 2.90 -0.23 -11.56
CA GLN A 260 2.04 -1.30 -11.07
C GLN A 260 2.75 -2.66 -11.14
N ALA A 261 2.58 -3.50 -10.12
CA ALA A 261 3.04 -4.88 -10.16
C ALA A 261 2.13 -5.74 -11.04
N PRO A 262 2.58 -6.91 -11.52
CA PRO A 262 1.69 -7.89 -12.12
C PRO A 262 0.52 -8.23 -11.17
N ALA A 263 -0.67 -8.45 -11.73
CA ALA A 263 -1.82 -8.95 -10.97
C ALA A 263 -1.77 -10.47 -10.86
N VAL A 264 -2.47 -11.04 -9.86
CA VAL A 264 -2.48 -12.49 -9.60
C VAL A 264 -3.90 -12.97 -9.38
N ASP A 265 -4.28 -14.08 -10.04
CA ASP A 265 -5.57 -14.73 -9.84
C ASP A 265 -5.53 -15.74 -8.66
N ALA A 266 -6.69 -16.32 -8.36
CA ALA A 266 -6.83 -17.30 -7.27
C ALA A 266 -6.05 -18.62 -7.52
N GLU A 267 -5.74 -18.93 -8.75
CA GLU A 267 -4.95 -20.08 -9.18
C GLU A 267 -3.44 -19.80 -9.12
N GLY A 268 -3.05 -18.54 -8.82
CA GLY A 268 -1.67 -18.09 -8.73
C GLY A 268 -1.05 -17.66 -10.06
N ASN A 269 -1.83 -17.58 -11.15
CA ASN A 269 -1.32 -17.10 -12.43
C ASN A 269 -1.09 -15.58 -12.40
N LEU A 270 -0.04 -15.13 -13.07
CA LEU A 270 0.35 -13.74 -13.14
C LEU A 270 -0.18 -13.10 -14.42
N TYR A 271 -0.66 -11.87 -14.30
CA TYR A 271 -1.11 -11.06 -15.44
C TYR A 271 -0.30 -9.77 -15.49
N LEU A 272 0.27 -9.50 -16.66
CA LEU A 272 1.07 -8.31 -16.93
C LEU A 272 0.85 -7.80 -18.34
N VAL A 273 1.32 -6.60 -18.62
CA VAL A 273 1.24 -5.96 -19.94
C VAL A 273 2.63 -5.50 -20.34
N THR A 274 2.98 -5.68 -21.63
CA THR A 274 4.24 -5.26 -22.23
C THR A 274 4.04 -4.05 -23.14
N GLY A 275 5.10 -3.28 -23.35
CA GLY A 275 5.12 -2.12 -24.25
C GLY A 275 5.87 -2.39 -25.56
N ASN A 276 6.38 -1.32 -26.16
CA ASN A 276 7.09 -1.28 -27.44
C ASN A 276 8.10 -2.41 -27.60
N GLY A 277 8.30 -2.89 -28.84
CA GLY A 277 9.37 -3.81 -29.15
C GLY A 277 9.02 -4.91 -30.14
N SER A 278 9.82 -5.96 -30.13
CA SER A 278 9.68 -7.10 -31.04
C SER A 278 8.49 -7.99 -30.68
N TRP A 279 7.76 -8.40 -31.68
CA TRP A 279 6.60 -9.30 -31.56
C TRP A 279 6.61 -10.37 -32.64
N ASP A 280 6.34 -11.62 -32.28
CA ASP A 280 6.10 -12.74 -33.19
C ASP A 280 4.94 -13.64 -32.74
N GLY A 281 4.39 -13.43 -31.56
CA GLY A 281 3.31 -14.22 -30.97
C GLY A 281 3.72 -15.62 -30.51
N GLU A 282 5.02 -15.93 -30.50
CA GLU A 282 5.57 -17.23 -30.10
C GLU A 282 6.52 -17.10 -28.91
N VAL A 283 7.53 -16.23 -29.01
CA VAL A 283 8.56 -16.01 -28.00
C VAL A 283 8.78 -14.52 -27.69
N ASN A 284 8.48 -13.61 -28.62
CA ASN A 284 8.57 -12.17 -28.45
C ASN A 284 7.16 -11.58 -28.31
N PHE A 285 6.90 -10.86 -27.23
CA PHE A 285 5.58 -10.38 -26.83
C PHE A 285 5.60 -8.90 -26.46
N SER A 286 5.89 -8.01 -27.42
CA SER A 286 5.62 -6.60 -27.24
C SER A 286 4.12 -6.31 -27.34
N GLU A 287 3.68 -5.16 -26.82
CA GLU A 287 2.30 -4.66 -26.88
C GLU A 287 1.25 -5.75 -26.57
N SER A 288 1.48 -6.51 -25.48
CA SER A 288 0.69 -7.70 -25.20
C SER A 288 0.26 -7.78 -23.73
N PHE A 289 -0.98 -8.25 -23.50
CA PHE A 289 -1.37 -8.81 -22.21
C PHE A 289 -0.89 -10.25 -22.13
N LEU A 290 -0.24 -10.61 -21.04
CA LEU A 290 0.29 -11.96 -20.82
C LEU A 290 -0.30 -12.57 -19.57
N ARG A 291 -0.68 -13.86 -19.66
CA ARG A 291 -0.94 -14.72 -18.52
C ARG A 291 0.21 -15.71 -18.38
N LEU A 292 0.90 -15.65 -17.24
CA LEU A 292 2.01 -16.55 -16.94
C LEU A 292 1.66 -17.49 -15.78
N SER A 293 2.24 -18.69 -15.82
CA SER A 293 2.23 -19.56 -14.64
C SER A 293 3.11 -19.00 -13.53
N PRO A 294 2.99 -19.49 -12.26
CA PRO A 294 3.94 -19.14 -11.20
C PRO A 294 5.41 -19.41 -11.52
N GLN A 295 5.69 -20.34 -12.46
CA GLN A 295 7.03 -20.68 -12.94
C GLN A 295 7.44 -19.87 -14.17
N LEU A 296 6.73 -18.77 -14.47
CA LEU A 296 7.00 -17.82 -15.53
C LEU A 296 6.91 -18.42 -16.96
N LYS A 297 6.05 -19.40 -17.16
CA LYS A 297 5.72 -19.91 -18.51
C LYS A 297 4.51 -19.17 -19.05
N VAL A 298 4.56 -18.73 -20.30
CA VAL A 298 3.41 -18.15 -20.99
C VAL A 298 2.31 -19.21 -21.09
N LEU A 299 1.14 -18.91 -20.57
CA LEU A 299 -0.07 -19.74 -20.62
C LEU A 299 -1.05 -19.24 -21.67
N ASP A 300 -1.08 -17.93 -21.88
CA ASP A 300 -1.99 -17.27 -22.80
C ASP A 300 -1.56 -15.82 -23.03
N TRP A 301 -2.03 -15.18 -24.10
CA TRP A 301 -1.72 -13.81 -24.42
C TRP A 301 -2.82 -13.15 -25.26
N PHE A 302 -2.82 -11.80 -25.27
CA PHE A 302 -3.61 -10.98 -26.18
C PHE A 302 -2.74 -9.85 -26.71
N THR A 303 -2.82 -9.57 -28.00
CA THR A 303 -2.13 -8.46 -28.66
C THR A 303 -3.12 -7.73 -29.56
N PRO A 304 -3.23 -6.38 -29.46
CA PRO A 304 -4.12 -5.60 -30.32
C PRO A 304 -3.76 -5.70 -31.79
N THR A 305 -4.75 -5.54 -32.67
CA THR A 305 -4.56 -5.55 -34.14
C THR A 305 -3.53 -4.51 -34.57
N ASN A 306 -3.49 -3.36 -33.93
CA ASN A 306 -2.64 -2.22 -34.28
C ASN A 306 -1.27 -2.21 -33.59
N HIS A 307 -0.81 -3.32 -32.99
CA HIS A 307 0.41 -3.40 -32.18
C HIS A 307 1.65 -2.82 -32.88
N LEU A 308 1.80 -3.03 -34.20
CA LEU A 308 2.91 -2.46 -34.98
C LEU A 308 2.85 -0.92 -35.05
N GLN A 309 1.65 -0.35 -35.02
CA GLN A 309 1.49 1.11 -34.98
C GLN A 309 1.74 1.65 -33.57
N LEU A 310 1.34 0.90 -32.52
CA LEU A 310 1.65 1.25 -31.13
C LEU A 310 3.16 1.33 -30.93
N ASP A 311 3.88 0.31 -31.35
CA ASP A 311 5.34 0.23 -31.31
C ASP A 311 6.00 1.41 -32.04
N LYS A 312 5.61 1.66 -33.25
CA LYS A 312 6.15 2.76 -34.08
C LYS A 312 5.93 4.15 -33.49
N ASP A 313 4.79 4.37 -32.84
CA ASP A 313 4.38 5.68 -32.33
C ASP A 313 4.76 5.88 -30.84
N ASP A 314 5.49 4.96 -30.22
CA ASP A 314 5.75 4.92 -28.77
C ASP A 314 4.44 5.06 -27.97
N ALA A 315 3.44 4.28 -28.35
CA ALA A 315 2.09 4.35 -27.81
C ALA A 315 1.79 3.18 -26.85
N ASP A 316 2.79 2.75 -26.11
CA ASP A 316 2.81 1.61 -25.19
C ASP A 316 1.45 1.17 -24.66
N LEU A 317 1.10 -0.10 -24.89
CA LEU A 317 -0.08 -0.73 -24.30
C LEU A 317 0.03 -0.83 -22.78
N ASN A 318 1.24 -0.90 -22.25
CA ASN A 318 1.52 -1.09 -20.83
C ASN A 318 1.56 0.20 -20.00
N SER A 319 1.02 1.31 -20.48
CA SER A 319 0.97 2.51 -19.62
C SER A 319 0.04 2.33 -18.40
N SER A 320 -0.91 1.39 -18.43
CA SER A 320 -1.47 0.80 -17.21
C SER A 320 -1.03 -0.65 -17.04
N GLY A 321 -1.09 -1.18 -15.83
CA GLY A 321 -0.95 -2.61 -15.61
C GLY A 321 -2.26 -3.37 -15.80
N ALA A 322 -2.20 -4.70 -15.71
CA ALA A 322 -3.38 -5.54 -15.68
C ALA A 322 -4.10 -5.43 -14.33
N THR A 323 -5.42 -5.24 -14.35
CA THR A 323 -6.30 -5.23 -13.17
C THR A 323 -7.32 -6.34 -13.29
N LEU A 324 -7.36 -7.25 -12.32
CA LEU A 324 -8.37 -8.31 -12.26
C LEU A 324 -9.60 -7.82 -11.50
N ILE A 325 -10.78 -8.14 -12.01
CA ILE A 325 -12.04 -7.76 -11.35
C ILE A 325 -12.49 -8.89 -10.41
N PRO A 326 -12.50 -8.66 -9.09
CA PRO A 326 -12.86 -9.67 -8.11
C PRO A 326 -14.22 -10.33 -8.37
N GLY A 327 -14.27 -11.66 -8.23
CA GLY A 327 -15.49 -12.43 -8.43
C GLY A 327 -15.93 -12.60 -9.89
N THR A 328 -15.10 -12.19 -10.85
CA THR A 328 -15.35 -12.32 -12.30
C THR A 328 -14.20 -13.03 -13.01
N ASN A 329 -14.34 -13.22 -14.32
CA ASN A 329 -13.25 -13.68 -15.20
C ASN A 329 -12.61 -12.53 -15.98
N LEU A 330 -12.77 -11.30 -15.55
CA LEU A 330 -12.29 -10.15 -16.31
C LEU A 330 -10.88 -9.73 -15.89
N VAL A 331 -10.07 -9.37 -16.88
CA VAL A 331 -8.85 -8.59 -16.75
C VAL A 331 -8.96 -7.34 -17.61
N LEU A 332 -8.60 -6.20 -17.04
CA LEU A 332 -8.66 -4.88 -17.67
C LEU A 332 -7.28 -4.25 -17.72
N GLY A 333 -7.07 -3.41 -18.70
CA GLY A 333 -5.88 -2.58 -18.84
C GLY A 333 -5.93 -1.77 -20.12
N GLY A 334 -4.98 -0.87 -20.31
CA GLY A 334 -4.93 -0.04 -21.51
C GLY A 334 -3.67 0.80 -21.59
N GLY A 335 -3.47 1.43 -22.74
CA GLY A 335 -2.21 2.04 -23.12
C GLY A 335 -2.23 3.57 -23.22
N LYS A 336 -1.14 4.09 -23.81
CA LYS A 336 -0.94 5.53 -24.10
C LYS A 336 -1.98 6.08 -25.09
N GLN A 337 -2.61 5.23 -25.91
CA GLN A 337 -3.72 5.65 -26.77
C GLN A 337 -5.02 5.94 -25.98
N GLY A 338 -5.09 5.52 -24.70
CA GLY A 338 -6.29 5.71 -23.89
C GLY A 338 -7.41 4.72 -24.18
N VAL A 339 -7.15 3.69 -24.99
CA VAL A 339 -8.06 2.56 -25.22
C VAL A 339 -7.98 1.62 -24.02
N LEU A 340 -9.13 1.23 -23.49
CA LEU A 340 -9.28 0.24 -22.43
C LEU A 340 -9.75 -1.07 -23.05
N TYR A 341 -9.04 -2.15 -22.76
CA TYR A 341 -9.39 -3.51 -23.12
C TYR A 341 -10.05 -4.23 -21.94
N VAL A 342 -11.10 -4.99 -22.21
CA VAL A 342 -11.77 -5.93 -21.31
C VAL A 342 -11.58 -7.33 -21.89
N LEU A 343 -10.84 -8.19 -21.22
CA LEU A 343 -10.50 -9.53 -21.69
C LEU A 343 -11.02 -10.59 -20.71
N ASP A 344 -11.31 -11.81 -21.25
CA ASP A 344 -11.56 -12.98 -20.41
C ASP A 344 -10.22 -13.57 -19.95
N LYS A 345 -9.91 -13.53 -18.64
CA LYS A 345 -8.66 -14.04 -18.06
C LYS A 345 -8.42 -15.53 -18.30
N ARG A 346 -9.46 -16.31 -18.64
CA ARG A 346 -9.36 -17.74 -18.95
C ARG A 346 -8.93 -17.98 -20.39
N HIS A 347 -9.21 -17.02 -21.27
CA HIS A 347 -8.89 -17.07 -22.69
C HIS A 347 -8.71 -15.66 -23.22
N LEU A 348 -7.45 -15.19 -23.26
CA LEU A 348 -7.13 -13.79 -23.56
C LEU A 348 -7.43 -13.42 -25.02
N GLY A 349 -7.38 -14.38 -25.97
CA GLY A 349 -7.87 -14.19 -27.34
C GLY A 349 -6.79 -14.14 -28.42
N HIS A 350 -5.53 -14.05 -28.07
CA HIS A 350 -4.39 -13.93 -29.00
C HIS A 350 -4.41 -12.61 -29.80
N LEU A 351 -4.06 -12.63 -31.09
CA LEU A 351 -3.98 -11.46 -31.95
C LEU A 351 -5.36 -11.03 -32.44
N GLY A 352 -5.67 -9.75 -32.30
CA GLY A 352 -6.83 -9.09 -32.89
C GLY A 352 -7.87 -8.58 -31.87
N ASP A 353 -8.29 -7.33 -32.04
CA ASP A 353 -9.24 -6.65 -31.15
C ASP A 353 -10.60 -7.36 -31.12
N GLU A 354 -10.97 -8.04 -32.20
CA GLU A 354 -12.20 -8.85 -32.32
C GLU A 354 -12.28 -10.00 -31.29
N ASN A 355 -11.14 -10.36 -30.69
CA ASN A 355 -11.05 -11.40 -29.66
C ASN A 355 -11.17 -10.86 -28.24
N ALA A 356 -11.12 -9.53 -28.06
CA ALA A 356 -11.44 -8.90 -26.80
C ALA A 356 -12.95 -9.00 -26.51
N LEU A 357 -13.34 -9.10 -25.23
CA LEU A 357 -14.76 -8.96 -24.88
C LEU A 357 -15.24 -7.56 -25.22
N GLN A 358 -14.40 -6.56 -25.01
CA GLN A 358 -14.67 -5.17 -25.33
C GLN A 358 -13.37 -4.37 -25.39
N ASP A 359 -13.30 -3.41 -26.31
CA ASP A 359 -12.33 -2.33 -26.32
C ASP A 359 -13.03 -1.01 -26.63
N PHE A 360 -12.60 0.07 -26.02
CA PHE A 360 -13.16 1.41 -26.25
C PHE A 360 -12.24 2.52 -25.74
N GLN A 361 -12.45 3.74 -26.26
CA GLN A 361 -11.71 4.94 -25.85
C GLN A 361 -12.16 5.39 -24.45
N ALA A 362 -11.45 4.97 -23.40
CA ALA A 362 -11.78 5.30 -22.03
C ALA A 362 -11.26 6.68 -21.61
N THR A 363 -10.06 7.06 -22.05
CA THR A 363 -9.46 8.37 -21.81
C THR A 363 -8.98 8.97 -23.13
N LYS A 364 -8.71 10.27 -23.13
CA LYS A 364 -8.27 11.00 -24.32
C LYS A 364 -6.85 10.61 -24.74
N SER A 365 -6.03 10.18 -23.78
CA SER A 365 -4.62 9.84 -23.92
C SER A 365 -4.21 9.03 -22.71
N HIS A 366 -2.99 8.61 -22.57
CA HIS A 366 -2.33 7.79 -21.56
C HIS A 366 -3.19 7.40 -20.37
N LEU A 367 -3.49 6.12 -20.26
CA LEU A 367 -4.18 5.50 -19.13
C LEU A 367 -3.14 4.90 -18.19
N HIS A 368 -2.99 5.44 -16.97
CA HIS A 368 -1.93 5.03 -16.04
C HIS A 368 -2.43 4.31 -14.80
N SER A 369 -3.66 4.60 -14.35
CA SER A 369 -4.20 4.07 -13.11
C SER A 369 -5.67 3.72 -13.29
N LEU A 370 -6.03 2.53 -12.83
CA LEU A 370 -7.40 2.02 -12.77
C LEU A 370 -7.75 1.75 -11.31
N VAL A 371 -8.95 2.15 -10.89
CA VAL A 371 -9.49 1.78 -9.57
C VAL A 371 -10.87 1.18 -9.74
N TYR A 372 -11.09 0.03 -9.12
CA TYR A 372 -12.36 -0.69 -9.17
C TYR A 372 -13.02 -0.74 -7.80
N TRP A 373 -14.34 -0.48 -7.78
CA TRP A 373 -15.15 -0.56 -6.56
C TRP A 373 -16.58 -1.01 -6.84
N GLN A 374 -17.11 -1.88 -5.96
CA GLN A 374 -18.52 -2.27 -5.96
C GLN A 374 -19.29 -1.49 -4.90
N SER A 375 -19.95 -0.40 -5.31
CA SER A 375 -20.84 0.39 -4.46
C SER A 375 -22.14 -0.36 -4.16
N ASP A 376 -22.54 -0.42 -2.89
CA ASP A 376 -23.84 -0.97 -2.49
C ASP A 376 -25.02 -0.18 -3.08
N LYS A 377 -24.88 1.15 -3.20
CA LYS A 377 -25.85 2.04 -3.82
C LYS A 377 -26.05 1.69 -5.29
N TRP A 378 -24.98 1.66 -6.08
CA TRP A 378 -25.03 1.35 -7.51
C TRP A 378 -25.52 -0.07 -7.77
N LYS A 379 -25.08 -1.03 -6.94
CA LYS A 379 -25.52 -2.42 -6.99
C LYS A 379 -27.02 -2.55 -6.72
N SER A 380 -27.54 -1.90 -5.67
CA SER A 380 -28.97 -1.95 -5.31
C SER A 380 -29.88 -1.34 -6.37
N GLU A 381 -29.37 -0.36 -7.11
CA GLU A 381 -30.06 0.28 -8.24
C GLU A 381 -29.90 -0.51 -9.56
N GLY A 382 -29.22 -1.66 -9.56
CA GLY A 382 -28.95 -2.45 -10.77
C GLY A 382 -28.02 -1.76 -11.78
N LYS A 383 -27.23 -0.78 -11.32
CA LYS A 383 -26.34 0.01 -12.16
C LYS A 383 -24.94 -0.60 -12.34
N GLY A 384 -24.61 -1.69 -11.61
CA GLY A 384 -23.34 -2.38 -11.70
C GLY A 384 -22.31 -1.90 -10.68
N SER A 385 -21.02 -2.18 -10.95
CA SER A 385 -19.87 -1.68 -10.19
C SER A 385 -19.13 -0.59 -10.96
N LEU A 386 -18.19 0.10 -10.32
CA LEU A 386 -17.59 1.31 -10.83
C LEU A 386 -16.10 1.12 -11.14
N LEU A 387 -15.66 1.61 -12.28
CA LEU A 387 -14.27 1.72 -12.71
C LEU A 387 -13.92 3.21 -12.88
N TYR A 388 -12.92 3.68 -12.14
CA TYR A 388 -12.46 5.07 -12.15
C TYR A 388 -11.15 5.17 -12.93
N VAL A 389 -11.05 6.20 -13.77
CA VAL A 389 -9.86 6.52 -14.57
C VAL A 389 -9.67 8.04 -14.64
N TRP A 390 -8.41 8.48 -14.66
CA TRP A 390 -8.07 9.88 -14.93
C TRP A 390 -6.78 9.96 -15.73
N GLY A 391 -6.92 9.95 -17.04
CA GLY A 391 -5.79 9.94 -17.97
C GLY A 391 -5.10 11.28 -18.13
N GLN A 392 -3.97 11.26 -18.83
CA GLN A 392 -3.20 12.42 -19.20
C GLN A 392 -4.03 13.40 -20.05
N ARG A 393 -3.96 14.69 -19.73
CA ARG A 393 -4.66 15.80 -20.44
C ARG A 393 -6.15 15.56 -20.62
N ASP A 394 -6.75 14.86 -19.66
CA ASP A 394 -8.15 14.47 -19.69
C ASP A 394 -8.83 14.77 -18.34
N ARG A 395 -10.09 14.36 -18.22
CA ARG A 395 -10.97 14.47 -17.06
C ARG A 395 -11.01 13.15 -16.31
N ALA A 396 -11.27 13.21 -15.01
CA ALA A 396 -11.68 12.00 -14.29
C ALA A 396 -13.00 11.48 -14.87
N ARG A 397 -13.06 10.19 -15.15
CA ARG A 397 -14.22 9.48 -15.70
C ARG A 397 -14.51 8.23 -14.90
N VAL A 398 -15.78 7.87 -14.84
CA VAL A 398 -16.24 6.64 -14.21
C VAL A 398 -17.09 5.86 -15.20
N PHE A 399 -16.81 4.57 -15.32
CA PHE A 399 -17.56 3.64 -16.15
C PHE A 399 -18.26 2.62 -15.26
N ALA A 400 -19.48 2.21 -15.65
CA ALA A 400 -20.22 1.19 -14.92
C ALA A 400 -20.00 -0.19 -15.55
N LEU A 401 -19.56 -1.16 -14.76
CA LEU A 401 -19.42 -2.56 -15.17
C LEU A 401 -20.72 -3.32 -14.87
N LYS A 402 -21.34 -3.87 -15.91
CA LYS A 402 -22.55 -4.71 -15.84
C LYS A 402 -22.30 -6.06 -16.52
N GLY A 403 -22.30 -7.11 -15.75
CA GLY A 403 -21.88 -8.43 -16.26
C GLY A 403 -20.41 -8.41 -16.67
N ASP A 404 -20.15 -8.61 -17.93
CA ASP A 404 -18.82 -8.67 -18.54
C ASP A 404 -18.47 -7.43 -19.39
N ARG A 405 -19.27 -6.37 -19.34
CA ARG A 405 -19.08 -5.15 -20.14
C ARG A 405 -19.14 -3.87 -19.34
N LEU A 406 -18.27 -2.95 -19.67
CA LEU A 406 -18.30 -1.56 -19.22
C LEU A 406 -19.22 -0.72 -20.11
N THR A 407 -19.79 0.34 -19.56
CA THR A 407 -20.41 1.38 -20.38
C THR A 407 -19.32 2.10 -21.19
N GLU A 408 -19.49 2.29 -22.48
CA GLU A 408 -18.51 3.02 -23.32
C GLU A 408 -18.59 4.54 -23.11
N THR A 409 -19.77 5.01 -22.71
CA THR A 409 -19.94 6.38 -22.25
C THR A 409 -19.78 6.42 -20.73
N PRO A 410 -18.96 7.34 -20.18
CA PRO A 410 -18.80 7.45 -18.73
C PRO A 410 -20.12 7.80 -18.08
N VAL A 411 -20.41 7.14 -16.95
CA VAL A 411 -21.61 7.40 -16.12
C VAL A 411 -21.44 8.62 -15.23
N MET A 412 -20.20 9.04 -14.98
CA MET A 412 -19.82 10.27 -14.29
C MET A 412 -18.54 10.84 -14.90
N THR A 413 -18.41 12.18 -14.93
CA THR A 413 -17.24 12.88 -15.46
C THR A 413 -17.03 14.20 -14.72
N ARG A 414 -15.81 14.45 -14.23
CA ARG A 414 -15.44 15.76 -13.67
C ARG A 414 -15.37 16.83 -14.75
N PRO A 415 -15.72 18.09 -14.47
CA PRO A 415 -15.59 19.17 -15.44
C PRO A 415 -14.11 19.57 -15.68
N GLU A 416 -13.23 19.42 -14.68
CA GLU A 416 -11.85 19.86 -14.74
C GLU A 416 -11.01 18.95 -15.63
N VAL A 417 -10.16 19.56 -16.46
CA VAL A 417 -9.20 18.87 -17.34
C VAL A 417 -7.81 19.00 -16.75
N ASN A 418 -7.16 17.88 -16.52
CA ASN A 418 -5.73 17.84 -16.22
C ASN A 418 -4.93 18.37 -17.42
N GLN A 419 -3.88 19.15 -17.16
CA GLN A 419 -3.13 19.83 -18.21
C GLN A 419 -1.87 19.06 -18.67
N GLY A 420 -1.48 17.99 -17.98
CA GLY A 420 -0.20 17.33 -18.27
C GLY A 420 -0.14 15.83 -17.98
N HIS A 421 1.08 15.31 -18.01
CA HIS A 421 1.44 13.93 -17.70
C HIS A 421 1.67 13.73 -16.19
N PRO A 422 1.30 12.59 -15.60
CA PRO A 422 0.69 11.40 -16.20
C PRO A 422 -0.84 11.33 -16.11
N GLY A 423 -1.49 12.33 -15.58
CA GLY A 423 -2.84 12.26 -15.08
C GLY A 423 -2.83 12.00 -13.57
N ALA A 424 -3.89 11.51 -12.99
CA ALA A 424 -3.96 11.25 -11.55
C ALA A 424 -3.58 9.81 -11.19
N MET A 425 -2.86 9.66 -10.07
CA MET A 425 -2.70 8.36 -9.40
C MET A 425 -3.84 8.20 -8.41
N LEU A 426 -4.62 7.15 -8.61
CA LEU A 426 -5.87 6.93 -7.92
C LEU A 426 -5.76 5.85 -6.84
N SER A 427 -6.49 6.02 -5.76
CA SER A 427 -6.79 5.00 -4.75
C SER A 427 -8.20 5.22 -4.21
N LEU A 428 -8.80 4.20 -3.61
CA LEU A 428 -10.12 4.29 -3.03
C LEU A 428 -10.13 3.72 -1.61
N SER A 429 -10.84 4.36 -0.72
CA SER A 429 -11.17 3.85 0.60
C SER A 429 -12.67 3.71 0.77
N ALA A 430 -13.12 2.62 1.40
CA ALA A 430 -14.54 2.37 1.65
C ALA A 430 -14.74 1.41 2.82
N ASN A 431 -15.91 1.44 3.42
CA ASN A 431 -16.40 0.41 4.34
C ASN A 431 -17.24 -0.60 3.54
N GLY A 432 -16.58 -1.57 2.92
CA GLY A 432 -17.20 -2.49 1.95
C GLY A 432 -17.71 -1.73 0.74
N GLY A 433 -19.02 -1.75 0.52
CA GLY A 433 -19.69 -1.02 -0.57
C GLY A 433 -20.22 0.37 -0.19
N ARG A 434 -19.82 0.94 0.96
CA ARG A 434 -20.35 2.20 1.51
C ARG A 434 -19.23 3.17 1.84
N GLU A 435 -19.58 4.47 1.92
CA GLU A 435 -18.64 5.55 2.29
C GLU A 435 -17.39 5.56 1.39
N GLY A 436 -17.57 5.27 0.10
CA GLY A 436 -16.47 5.26 -0.85
C GLY A 436 -15.90 6.65 -1.06
N ILE A 437 -14.59 6.83 -0.85
CA ILE A 437 -13.87 8.06 -1.15
C ILE A 437 -12.79 7.75 -2.18
N LEU A 438 -12.89 8.41 -3.35
CA LEU A 438 -11.86 8.35 -4.38
C LEU A 438 -10.79 9.40 -4.10
N TRP A 439 -9.59 8.93 -3.84
CA TRP A 439 -8.40 9.76 -3.62
C TRP A 439 -7.62 9.88 -4.92
N ALA A 440 -7.26 11.11 -5.29
CA ALA A 440 -6.52 11.38 -6.51
C ALA A 440 -5.32 12.29 -6.21
N ALA A 441 -4.11 11.74 -6.35
CA ALA A 441 -2.87 12.51 -6.33
C ALA A 441 -2.53 12.95 -7.76
N ILE A 442 -2.31 14.24 -7.97
CA ILE A 442 -2.07 14.83 -9.29
C ILE A 442 -1.19 16.08 -9.17
N HIS A 443 -0.54 16.52 -10.24
CA HIS A 443 0.09 17.84 -10.26
C HIS A 443 -0.96 18.97 -10.34
N ALA A 444 -0.76 20.01 -9.57
CA ALA A 444 -1.71 21.13 -9.49
C ALA A 444 -1.67 21.98 -10.77
N THR A 445 -0.51 22.13 -11.39
CA THR A 445 -0.33 22.97 -12.58
C THR A 445 0.77 22.40 -13.50
N GLY A 446 0.71 22.71 -14.79
CA GLY A 446 1.75 22.38 -15.76
C GLY A 446 1.77 20.90 -16.16
N ASP A 447 2.97 20.38 -16.41
CA ASP A 447 3.22 19.02 -16.84
C ASP A 447 4.38 18.42 -16.01
N SER A 448 4.17 17.22 -15.44
CA SER A 448 5.18 16.54 -14.59
C SER A 448 5.99 15.50 -15.35
N TRP A 449 6.01 15.53 -16.68
CA TRP A 449 6.74 14.54 -17.46
C TRP A 449 8.22 14.51 -17.09
N HIS A 450 8.91 15.64 -17.29
CA HIS A 450 10.37 15.73 -17.13
C HIS A 450 10.83 16.66 -16.00
N GLU A 451 9.91 17.20 -15.22
CA GLU A 451 10.20 18.10 -14.10
C GLU A 451 9.23 17.92 -12.94
N SER A 452 9.66 18.28 -11.75
CA SER A 452 8.80 18.28 -10.57
C SER A 452 7.82 19.46 -10.63
N ARG A 453 6.57 19.21 -10.27
CA ARG A 453 5.49 20.20 -10.22
C ARG A 453 4.77 20.12 -8.89
N PRO A 454 4.23 21.25 -8.39
CA PRO A 454 3.42 21.23 -7.17
C PRO A 454 2.32 20.17 -7.25
N GLY A 455 2.16 19.41 -6.16
CA GLY A 455 1.16 18.37 -6.04
C GLY A 455 -0.14 18.87 -5.45
N ILE A 456 -1.20 18.14 -5.71
CA ILE A 456 -2.49 18.27 -5.03
C ILE A 456 -3.06 16.89 -4.75
N LEU A 457 -3.60 16.71 -3.56
CA LEU A 457 -4.40 15.54 -3.19
C LEU A 457 -5.88 15.94 -3.16
N HIS A 458 -6.70 15.22 -3.91
CA HIS A 458 -8.15 15.37 -3.93
C HIS A 458 -8.83 14.21 -3.22
N ALA A 459 -10.00 14.45 -2.64
CA ALA A 459 -10.95 13.47 -2.11
C ALA A 459 -12.33 13.72 -2.71
N TYR A 460 -12.87 12.72 -3.42
CA TYR A 460 -14.20 12.80 -4.03
C TYR A 460 -15.14 11.75 -3.44
N ASP A 461 -16.44 12.08 -3.36
CA ASP A 461 -17.48 11.08 -3.17
C ASP A 461 -17.42 10.06 -4.32
N ALA A 462 -17.06 8.81 -4.04
CA ALA A 462 -16.92 7.80 -5.07
C ALA A 462 -18.25 7.39 -5.72
N ASP A 463 -19.39 7.58 -5.05
CA ASP A 463 -20.72 7.40 -5.63
C ASP A 463 -21.14 8.55 -6.54
N ASN A 464 -20.45 9.69 -6.46
CA ASN A 464 -20.68 10.90 -7.27
C ASN A 464 -19.42 11.77 -7.34
N ILE A 465 -18.50 11.48 -8.24
CA ILE A 465 -17.23 12.22 -8.35
C ILE A 465 -17.38 13.69 -8.72
N GLU A 466 -18.57 14.18 -9.08
CA GLU A 466 -18.81 15.62 -9.24
C GLU A 466 -18.78 16.35 -7.89
N HIS A 467 -19.01 15.62 -6.80
CA HIS A 467 -18.94 16.11 -5.43
C HIS A 467 -17.53 15.89 -4.87
N GLU A 468 -16.75 16.98 -4.82
CA GLU A 468 -15.47 17.02 -4.12
C GLU A 468 -15.71 17.26 -2.63
N LEU A 469 -15.15 16.39 -1.79
CA LEU A 469 -15.28 16.46 -0.34
C LEU A 469 -14.21 17.39 0.25
N TRP A 470 -12.99 17.30 -0.29
CA TRP A 470 -11.83 18.04 0.16
C TRP A 470 -10.69 17.98 -0.88
N ASN A 471 -9.83 18.99 -0.86
CA ASN A 471 -8.54 18.93 -1.52
C ASN A 471 -7.46 19.72 -0.73
N SER A 472 -6.18 19.43 -0.99
CA SER A 472 -5.07 20.03 -0.24
C SER A 472 -4.85 21.53 -0.52
N LEU A 473 -5.55 22.13 -1.48
CA LEU A 473 -5.53 23.57 -1.74
C LEU A 473 -6.64 24.32 -0.98
N ASP A 474 -7.55 23.63 -0.30
CA ASP A 474 -8.57 24.28 0.55
C ASP A 474 -7.93 25.00 1.75
N ASP A 475 -6.79 24.48 2.25
CA ASP A 475 -5.93 25.11 3.25
C ASP A 475 -4.46 24.83 2.94
N PRO A 476 -3.86 25.48 1.93
CA PRO A 476 -2.50 25.16 1.48
C PRO A 476 -1.42 25.47 2.54
N GLY A 477 -1.69 26.36 3.49
CA GLY A 477 -0.79 26.65 4.60
C GLY A 477 -0.61 25.47 5.54
N ARG A 478 -1.60 24.60 5.66
CA ARG A 478 -1.60 23.38 6.45
C ARG A 478 -1.29 22.14 5.61
N ASP A 479 -1.90 22.03 4.42
CA ASP A 479 -2.09 20.77 3.71
C ASP A 479 -1.12 20.54 2.53
N ASP A 480 -0.20 21.48 2.26
CA ASP A 480 0.77 21.37 1.18
C ASP A 480 1.83 20.29 1.46
N CYS A 481 1.84 19.24 0.63
CA CYS A 481 2.84 18.17 0.65
C CYS A 481 4.01 18.40 -0.33
N GLY A 482 4.10 19.57 -0.97
CA GLY A 482 5.15 19.87 -1.94
C GLY A 482 4.88 19.29 -3.33
N ASN A 483 5.94 18.86 -4.02
CA ASN A 483 5.86 18.42 -5.40
C ASN A 483 5.22 17.02 -5.54
N TYR A 484 4.43 16.89 -6.60
CA TYR A 484 3.74 15.66 -6.97
C TYR A 484 4.72 14.51 -7.23
N SER A 485 4.49 13.38 -6.57
CA SER A 485 5.18 12.13 -6.85
C SER A 485 4.44 11.37 -7.95
N LYS A 486 4.92 11.49 -9.18
CA LYS A 486 4.29 10.80 -10.32
C LYS A 486 4.39 9.28 -10.17
N MET A 487 3.33 8.57 -10.55
CA MET A 487 3.19 7.11 -10.52
C MET A 487 3.16 6.49 -9.10
N ALA A 488 2.98 7.31 -8.04
CA ALA A 488 2.82 6.83 -6.68
C ALA A 488 1.38 7.11 -6.19
N PRO A 489 0.49 6.12 -6.15
CA PRO A 489 -0.86 6.31 -5.63
C PRO A 489 -0.82 6.55 -4.10
N PRO A 490 -1.76 7.31 -3.54
CA PRO A 490 -1.87 7.47 -2.09
C PRO A 490 -2.22 6.14 -1.41
N THR A 491 -1.74 5.95 -0.19
CA THR A 491 -2.07 4.78 0.63
C THR A 491 -3.06 5.18 1.70
N ILE A 492 -4.17 4.47 1.81
CA ILE A 492 -5.19 4.72 2.84
C ILE A 492 -5.26 3.53 3.79
N ALA A 493 -5.07 3.79 5.09
CA ALA A 493 -5.18 2.77 6.11
C ALA A 493 -5.54 3.38 7.48
N ASN A 494 -6.49 2.78 8.16
CA ASN A 494 -6.85 3.06 9.55
C ASN A 494 -7.08 4.55 9.85
N GLY A 495 -7.88 5.22 9.01
CA GLY A 495 -8.27 6.63 9.17
C GLY A 495 -7.22 7.65 8.74
N LYS A 496 -6.19 7.22 7.99
CA LYS A 496 -5.14 8.10 7.49
C LYS A 496 -4.86 7.90 6.01
N VAL A 497 -4.37 8.95 5.37
CA VAL A 497 -3.88 8.95 4.00
C VAL A 497 -2.40 9.29 4.01
N TYR A 498 -1.59 8.43 3.41
CA TYR A 498 -0.14 8.55 3.30
C TYR A 498 0.22 8.90 1.86
N LEU A 499 0.80 10.07 1.65
CA LEU A 499 1.12 10.62 0.34
C LEU A 499 2.62 10.77 0.16
N ALA A 500 3.18 10.14 -0.87
CA ALA A 500 4.54 10.34 -1.31
C ALA A 500 4.71 11.70 -2.01
N SER A 501 5.85 12.34 -1.87
CA SER A 501 6.17 13.61 -2.52
C SER A 501 7.63 13.67 -2.97
N PHE A 502 7.88 14.42 -4.05
CA PHE A 502 9.24 14.76 -4.51
C PHE A 502 9.86 15.92 -3.70
N GLY A 503 9.22 16.32 -2.59
CA GLY A 503 9.72 17.39 -1.74
C GLY A 503 9.46 18.78 -2.34
N THR A 504 10.39 19.71 -2.11
CA THR A 504 10.22 21.13 -2.47
C THR A 504 11.05 21.56 -3.69
N GLU A 505 12.06 20.77 -4.05
CA GLU A 505 12.97 21.05 -5.16
C GLU A 505 12.72 20.11 -6.34
N ASN A 506 13.35 20.37 -7.46
CA ASN A 506 13.25 19.51 -8.64
C ASN A 506 13.92 18.14 -8.44
N VAL A 507 15.02 18.10 -7.68
CA VAL A 507 15.78 16.89 -7.32
C VAL A 507 16.42 17.04 -5.94
N GLY A 508 16.79 15.93 -5.32
CA GLY A 508 17.56 15.91 -4.07
C GLY A 508 16.77 16.21 -2.81
N THR A 509 15.45 16.33 -2.91
CA THR A 509 14.55 16.44 -1.77
C THR A 509 13.40 15.45 -1.90
N GLY A 510 12.86 15.02 -0.76
CA GLY A 510 11.70 14.14 -0.70
C GLY A 510 11.01 14.29 0.63
N GLN A 511 9.74 13.97 0.64
CA GLN A 511 8.98 13.89 1.88
C GLN A 511 7.80 12.95 1.72
N PHE A 512 7.24 12.54 2.85
CA PHE A 512 5.94 11.91 2.86
C PHE A 512 5.03 12.61 3.86
N CYS A 513 3.77 12.72 3.53
CA CYS A 513 2.78 13.44 4.31
C CYS A 513 1.71 12.49 4.82
N VAL A 514 1.26 12.72 6.03
CA VAL A 514 0.19 11.97 6.69
C VAL A 514 -0.99 12.89 6.91
N TYR A 515 -2.10 12.57 6.26
CA TYR A 515 -3.39 13.26 6.45
C TYR A 515 -4.31 12.38 7.27
N GLY A 516 -5.25 13.01 7.95
CA GLY A 516 -6.25 12.34 8.76
C GLY A 516 -7.20 13.33 9.41
N LEU A 517 -8.04 12.84 10.32
CA LEU A 517 -8.94 13.73 11.05
C LEU A 517 -8.15 14.65 11.97
N LEU A 518 -8.41 15.96 11.79
CA LEU A 518 -7.79 17.00 12.60
C LEU A 518 -8.31 16.93 14.05
N PRO A 519 -7.49 17.34 15.02
CA PRO A 519 -7.96 17.52 16.38
C PRO A 519 -9.10 18.56 16.41
N ASP A 520 -10.26 18.14 16.90
CA ASP A 520 -11.43 18.99 17.07
C ASP A 520 -11.99 18.83 18.49
N GLY A 521 -11.86 19.85 19.34
CA GLY A 521 -12.23 19.83 20.73
C GLY A 521 -11.14 19.24 21.64
N ASP A 522 -11.57 18.69 22.78
CA ASP A 522 -10.65 18.15 23.79
C ASP A 522 -10.19 16.73 23.44
N ALA A 523 -8.92 16.44 23.73
CA ALA A 523 -8.41 15.08 23.78
C ALA A 523 -9.26 14.24 24.76
N PRO A 524 -9.28 12.90 24.64
CA PRO A 524 -9.99 12.06 25.60
C PRO A 524 -9.52 12.30 27.04
N ALA A 525 -10.32 11.91 28.02
CA ALA A 525 -9.87 11.88 29.41
C ALA A 525 -8.71 10.87 29.56
N ALA A 526 -7.84 11.11 30.54
CA ALA A 526 -6.79 10.17 30.91
C ALA A 526 -7.38 8.79 31.25
N PRO A 527 -6.79 7.67 30.76
CA PRO A 527 -7.22 6.34 31.19
C PRO A 527 -7.13 6.17 32.68
N ALA A 528 -8.18 5.62 33.31
CA ALA A 528 -8.25 5.34 34.72
C ALA A 528 -8.08 3.84 35.00
N GLY A 529 -7.75 3.46 36.25
CA GLY A 529 -7.71 2.07 36.67
C GLY A 529 -6.61 1.24 36.02
N LEU A 530 -5.53 1.86 35.57
CA LEU A 530 -4.38 1.13 35.03
C LEU A 530 -3.83 0.17 36.08
N ARG A 531 -3.73 -1.10 35.71
CA ARG A 531 -3.18 -2.18 36.52
C ARG A 531 -2.23 -3.04 35.69
N ALA A 532 -1.24 -3.60 36.35
CA ALA A 532 -0.28 -4.52 35.76
C ALA A 532 -0.32 -5.87 36.49
N GLU A 533 -0.31 -6.95 35.76
CA GLU A 533 -0.20 -8.32 36.27
C GLU A 533 1.03 -8.98 35.68
N VAL A 534 1.71 -9.80 36.47
CA VAL A 534 2.84 -10.62 36.02
C VAL A 534 2.43 -12.08 36.11
N ARG A 535 2.43 -12.78 34.98
CA ARG A 535 2.18 -14.23 34.90
C ARG A 535 3.21 -14.87 34.01
N ASP A 536 3.80 -15.96 34.46
CA ASP A 536 4.82 -16.74 33.69
C ASP A 536 5.95 -15.86 33.10
N GLY A 537 6.34 -14.83 33.84
CA GLY A 537 7.40 -13.91 33.39
C GLY A 537 6.95 -12.91 32.30
N VAL A 538 5.66 -12.76 32.05
CA VAL A 538 5.10 -11.79 31.10
C VAL A 538 4.28 -10.75 31.86
N ILE A 539 4.48 -9.46 31.56
CA ILE A 539 3.67 -8.37 32.09
C ILE A 539 2.48 -8.11 31.18
N SER A 540 1.30 -8.03 31.79
CA SER A 540 0.05 -7.62 31.12
C SER A 540 -0.49 -6.38 31.80
N LEU A 541 -0.96 -5.42 30.99
CA LEU A 541 -1.59 -4.17 31.42
C LEU A 541 -3.07 -4.19 31.07
N ALA A 542 -3.91 -3.63 31.91
CA ALA A 542 -5.31 -3.38 31.64
C ALA A 542 -5.75 -2.06 32.31
N TRP A 543 -6.70 -1.38 31.68
CA TRP A 543 -7.25 -0.11 32.19
C TRP A 543 -8.74 -0.02 31.90
N THR A 544 -9.38 1.03 32.37
CA THR A 544 -10.80 1.29 32.06
C THR A 544 -10.91 1.94 30.69
N GLU A 545 -11.83 1.45 29.87
CA GLU A 545 -12.15 2.09 28.57
C GLU A 545 -12.53 3.55 28.77
N VAL A 546 -11.99 4.41 27.88
CA VAL A 546 -12.24 5.85 27.92
C VAL A 546 -13.29 6.20 26.87
N GLN A 547 -14.37 6.85 27.29
CA GLN A 547 -15.40 7.31 26.37
C GLN A 547 -14.81 8.31 25.36
N GLY A 548 -15.05 8.09 24.09
CA GLY A 548 -14.53 8.92 23.00
C GLY A 548 -13.09 8.62 22.58
N ALA A 549 -12.39 7.68 23.24
CA ALA A 549 -11.11 7.18 22.76
C ALA A 549 -11.32 6.25 21.55
N ARG A 550 -10.45 6.35 20.54
CA ARG A 550 -10.38 5.43 19.42
C ARG A 550 -9.29 4.39 19.61
N THR A 551 -8.16 4.81 20.18
CA THR A 551 -7.00 3.96 20.44
C THR A 551 -6.30 4.38 21.72
N TYR A 552 -5.30 3.57 22.12
CA TYR A 552 -4.47 3.85 23.29
C TYR A 552 -2.99 3.69 22.93
N ASN A 553 -2.13 4.47 23.61
CA ASN A 553 -0.69 4.31 23.56
C ASN A 553 -0.19 3.88 24.96
N VAL A 554 0.80 2.99 24.99
CA VAL A 554 1.45 2.50 26.21
C VAL A 554 2.89 2.98 26.22
N LYS A 555 3.30 3.60 27.32
CA LYS A 555 4.69 4.06 27.52
C LYS A 555 5.27 3.43 28.78
N SER A 556 6.58 3.17 28.78
CA SER A 556 7.30 2.63 29.95
C SER A 556 8.53 3.45 30.28
N GLN A 557 8.94 3.31 31.53
CA GLN A 557 10.18 3.86 32.06
C GLN A 557 10.82 2.77 32.93
N ASN A 558 12.09 2.46 32.75
CA ASN A 558 12.79 1.39 33.44
C ASN A 558 13.81 1.95 34.44
N GLY A 559 13.75 1.49 35.65
CA GLY A 559 14.68 1.89 36.70
C GLY A 559 14.71 3.40 36.92
N ASN A 560 15.88 4.01 36.76
CA ASN A 560 16.11 5.46 36.93
C ASN A 560 16.18 6.21 35.59
N ASP A 561 15.71 5.62 34.52
CA ASP A 561 15.66 6.32 33.21
C ASP A 561 14.81 7.59 33.35
N ALA A 562 15.31 8.71 32.81
CA ALA A 562 14.57 9.98 32.85
C ALA A 562 13.50 10.07 31.77
N ALA A 563 13.60 9.27 30.69
CA ALA A 563 12.74 9.34 29.52
C ALA A 563 11.69 8.21 29.50
N TRP A 564 10.48 8.56 29.09
CA TRP A 564 9.45 7.59 28.74
C TRP A 564 9.72 7.00 27.37
N ARG A 565 9.59 5.69 27.24
CA ARG A 565 9.71 4.95 25.99
C ARG A 565 8.34 4.45 25.57
N THR A 566 7.95 4.69 24.33
CA THR A 566 6.72 4.14 23.76
C THR A 566 6.86 2.64 23.57
N LEU A 567 5.94 1.85 24.14
CA LEU A 567 5.88 0.40 23.98
C LEU A 567 4.86 -0.03 22.92
N ALA A 568 3.76 0.70 22.81
CA ALA A 568 2.74 0.41 21.83
C ALA A 568 1.96 1.67 21.47
N THR A 569 1.53 1.77 20.21
CA THR A 569 0.64 2.81 19.69
C THR A 569 -0.55 2.19 18.97
N GLY A 570 -1.64 2.94 18.87
CA GLY A 570 -2.80 2.51 18.09
C GLY A 570 -3.57 1.29 18.62
N LEU A 571 -3.43 0.95 19.91
CA LEU A 571 -4.16 -0.16 20.53
C LEU A 571 -5.66 0.13 20.56
N VAL A 572 -6.47 -0.76 19.98
CA VAL A 572 -7.94 -0.63 19.98
C VAL A 572 -8.62 -1.26 21.20
N SER A 573 -7.85 -1.93 22.05
CA SER A 573 -8.31 -2.61 23.28
C SER A 573 -7.78 -1.88 24.52
N ALA A 574 -8.54 -1.86 25.58
CA ALA A 574 -8.12 -1.33 26.89
C ALA A 574 -7.23 -2.32 27.66
N ALA A 575 -6.41 -3.08 26.95
CA ALA A 575 -5.45 -4.03 27.50
C ALA A 575 -4.26 -4.19 26.56
N PHE A 576 -3.10 -4.54 27.13
CA PHE A 576 -1.87 -4.83 26.40
C PHE A 576 -1.09 -5.94 27.10
N THR A 577 -0.64 -6.95 26.36
CA THR A 577 0.07 -8.12 26.90
C THR A 577 1.36 -8.39 26.13
N GLY A 578 2.27 -9.15 26.72
CA GLY A 578 3.49 -9.60 26.03
C GLY A 578 4.71 -8.71 26.29
N ILE A 579 4.68 -7.87 27.33
CA ILE A 579 5.83 -7.03 27.68
C ILE A 579 6.91 -7.94 28.30
N THR A 580 8.09 -7.92 27.67
CA THR A 580 9.28 -8.59 28.22
C THR A 580 9.77 -7.81 29.43
N PRO A 581 9.89 -8.43 30.60
CA PRO A 581 10.25 -7.73 31.82
C PRO A 581 11.70 -7.23 31.81
N TYR A 582 11.93 -6.03 32.32
CA TYR A 582 13.26 -5.53 32.69
C TYR A 582 13.65 -6.06 34.10
N LYS A 583 14.92 -6.42 34.30
CA LYS A 583 15.43 -6.80 35.65
C LYS A 583 15.48 -5.55 36.53
N GLY A 584 14.42 -5.32 37.30
CA GLY A 584 14.26 -4.15 38.15
C GLY A 584 12.83 -3.64 38.14
N THR A 585 12.65 -2.37 38.48
CA THR A 585 11.33 -1.72 38.44
C THR A 585 11.05 -1.17 37.05
N SER A 586 9.92 -1.56 36.47
CA SER A 586 9.34 -0.94 35.26
C SER A 586 8.07 -0.18 35.64
N THR A 587 7.96 1.07 35.20
CA THR A 587 6.79 1.92 35.43
C THR A 587 6.09 2.15 34.09
N PHE A 588 4.76 2.06 34.08
CA PHE A 588 3.94 2.17 32.89
C PHE A 588 2.91 3.27 33.04
N VAL A 589 2.60 3.96 31.95
CA VAL A 589 1.46 4.85 31.76
C VAL A 589 0.76 4.54 30.45
N VAL A 590 -0.51 4.88 30.38
CA VAL A 590 -1.34 4.74 29.18
C VAL A 590 -1.98 6.09 28.87
N THR A 591 -2.05 6.42 27.58
CA THR A 591 -2.80 7.57 27.07
C THR A 591 -3.91 7.10 26.17
N ALA A 592 -5.02 7.82 26.12
CA ALA A 592 -6.13 7.61 25.20
C ALA A 592 -6.01 8.58 24.02
N VAL A 593 -6.34 8.15 22.83
CA VAL A 593 -6.20 8.93 21.59
C VAL A 593 -7.52 8.93 20.82
N ASN A 594 -7.92 10.08 20.31
CA ASN A 594 -8.99 10.25 19.33
C ASN A 594 -8.56 11.24 18.23
N SER A 595 -9.49 11.67 17.38
CA SER A 595 -9.22 12.73 16.40
C SER A 595 -8.79 14.07 17.02
N ASN A 596 -9.08 14.28 18.29
CA ASN A 596 -8.82 15.53 19.01
C ASN A 596 -7.46 15.55 19.73
N GLY A 597 -6.72 14.45 19.63
CA GLY A 597 -5.37 14.33 20.18
C GLY A 597 -5.20 13.21 21.19
N GLU A 598 -4.05 13.23 21.85
CA GLU A 598 -3.65 12.29 22.90
C GLU A 598 -3.93 12.90 24.28
N SER A 599 -4.54 12.13 25.16
CA SER A 599 -4.82 12.53 26.55
C SER A 599 -3.53 12.77 27.33
N VAL A 600 -3.64 13.43 28.49
CA VAL A 600 -2.59 13.33 29.52
C VAL A 600 -2.47 11.86 29.96
N PRO A 601 -1.27 11.43 30.44
CA PRO A 601 -1.06 10.04 30.85
C PRO A 601 -1.96 9.65 32.04
N SER A 602 -2.27 8.35 32.14
CA SER A 602 -2.86 7.73 33.31
C SER A 602 -1.98 7.93 34.55
N GLN A 603 -2.53 7.64 35.71
CA GLN A 603 -1.68 7.41 36.88
C GLN A 603 -0.73 6.24 36.59
N PRO A 604 0.56 6.36 36.95
CA PRO A 604 1.55 5.32 36.67
C PRO A 604 1.30 4.06 37.51
N VAL A 605 1.63 2.90 36.95
CA VAL A 605 1.71 1.63 37.67
C VAL A 605 3.12 1.08 37.55
N SER A 606 3.67 0.58 38.67
CA SER A 606 5.03 0.03 38.69
C SER A 606 5.02 -1.47 39.00
N VAL A 607 5.90 -2.21 38.34
CA VAL A 607 6.15 -3.63 38.57
C VAL A 607 7.63 -3.82 38.95
N ASP A 608 7.88 -4.49 40.08
CA ASP A 608 9.23 -4.84 40.54
C ASP A 608 9.40 -6.37 40.47
N LEU A 609 10.14 -6.84 39.46
CA LEU A 609 10.33 -8.27 39.25
C LEU A 609 11.23 -8.97 40.27
N GLN A 610 12.04 -8.26 40.99
CA GLN A 610 12.80 -8.87 42.09
C GLN A 610 11.87 -9.29 43.23
N LYS A 611 10.77 -8.54 43.45
CA LYS A 611 9.75 -8.86 44.47
C LYS A 611 8.76 -9.92 43.98
N ALA A 612 8.38 -9.91 42.68
CA ALA A 612 7.46 -10.89 42.12
C ALA A 612 8.03 -12.33 42.15
N ALA A 613 9.30 -12.50 41.83
CA ALA A 613 9.99 -13.79 41.93
C ALA A 613 10.16 -14.30 43.37
N ALA A 614 10.15 -13.41 44.37
CA ALA A 614 10.20 -13.77 45.78
C ALA A 614 8.85 -14.29 46.31
N VAL A 615 7.73 -13.76 45.82
CA VAL A 615 6.37 -14.19 46.20
C VAL A 615 6.07 -15.59 45.63
N GLU A 616 6.46 -15.92 44.38
CA GLU A 616 6.28 -17.26 43.81
C GLU A 616 7.09 -18.33 44.59
N ARG A 617 8.29 -18.02 45.06
CA ARG A 617 9.10 -18.96 45.89
C ARG A 617 8.54 -19.20 47.29
N SER A 618 7.71 -18.29 47.83
CA SER A 618 7.08 -18.43 49.15
C SER A 618 5.81 -19.29 49.14
N HIS A 619 5.29 -19.64 47.98
CA HIS A 619 4.09 -20.48 47.81
C HIS A 619 4.37 -21.87 47.23
N ALA A 620 5.64 -22.28 47.06
CA ALA A 620 5.99 -23.64 46.73
C ALA A 620 5.75 -24.55 47.92
N PRO A 621 4.92 -25.62 47.82
CA PRO A 621 4.74 -26.55 48.94
C PRO A 621 6.07 -27.26 49.22
N MET A 622 6.47 -27.24 50.52
CA MET A 622 7.54 -28.11 50.99
C MET A 622 7.06 -29.56 50.87
N HIS A 623 7.73 -30.31 50.02
CA HIS A 623 7.69 -31.78 50.01
C HIS A 623 9.00 -32.33 50.60
#